data_0a6c28e3bd0c0f87ecaef92de3446ec7
#
_entry.id   0a6c28e3bd0c0f87ecaef92de3446ec7
#
_cell.length_a   1.000
_cell.length_b   1.000
_cell.length_c   1.000
_cell.angle_alpha   90.00
_cell.angle_beta   90.00
_cell.angle_gamma   90.00
#
_symmetry.space_group_name_H-M   'P 1'
#
loop_
_entity.id
_entity.type
_entity.pdbx_description
1 polymer ?
#
loop_
_entity_poly.entity_id
_entity_poly.type
_entity_poly.pdbx_seq_one_letter_code
_entity_poly.pdbx_strand_id
1 'polypeptide(L)'
;MRIVTVISLMLAVPDAATASGWYRRALGATELWNLGSVIGLEVQGAPFFLAQPESNRWESPVVLGTTTVRVEVFVDDPDTFLSGAAAAGAEYHDPIRDHEMPWGTHRQGGFFDPYGHLWLVGDKSPLRRPA
;
A
#
# COMPACT_ATOMS: atom_id res chain seq x y z
N MET A 1 31.07 9.15 -2.65
CA MET A 1 29.80 8.84 -1.94
C MET A 1 29.09 7.71 -2.67
N ARG A 2 28.62 6.77 -1.91
CA ARG A 2 27.91 5.62 -2.47
C ARG A 2 26.41 5.82 -2.39
N ILE A 3 25.71 5.65 -3.51
CA ILE A 3 24.26 5.75 -3.57
C ILE A 3 23.67 4.35 -3.47
N VAL A 4 22.75 4.15 -2.54
CA VAL A 4 22.00 2.91 -2.43
C VAL A 4 20.84 2.95 -3.42
N THR A 5 20.72 1.92 -4.24
CA THR A 5 19.59 1.80 -5.18
C THR A 5 18.30 1.59 -4.40
N VAL A 6 17.27 2.37 -4.71
CA VAL A 6 15.95 2.30 -4.09
C VAL A 6 14.91 2.20 -5.19
N ILE A 7 13.92 1.34 -4.98
CA ILE A 7 12.72 1.28 -5.81
C ILE A 7 11.58 1.83 -4.98
N SER A 8 10.85 2.81 -5.54
CA SER A 8 9.72 3.44 -4.86
C SER A 8 8.45 3.26 -5.69
N LEU A 9 7.32 3.11 -5.01
CA LEU A 9 6.01 3.06 -5.65
C LEU A 9 5.37 4.43 -5.61
N MET A 10 4.85 4.87 -6.75
CA MET A 10 4.00 6.05 -6.85
C MET A 10 2.59 5.59 -7.21
N LEU A 11 1.64 5.79 -6.33
CA LEU A 11 0.26 5.38 -6.53
C LEU A 11 -0.53 6.52 -7.16
N ALA A 12 -1.14 6.24 -8.31
CA ALA A 12 -2.01 7.20 -8.97
C ALA A 12 -3.34 7.30 -8.22
N VAL A 13 -3.74 8.50 -7.85
CA VAL A 13 -4.99 8.76 -7.13
C VAL A 13 -5.68 9.98 -7.73
N PRO A 14 -7.04 10.06 -7.69
CA PRO A 14 -7.74 11.21 -8.27
C PRO A 14 -7.45 12.53 -7.58
N ASP A 15 -7.26 12.51 -6.24
CA ASP A 15 -6.96 13.69 -5.44
C ASP A 15 -5.96 13.31 -4.36
N ALA A 16 -4.77 13.86 -4.45
CA ALA A 16 -3.67 13.48 -3.55
C ALA A 16 -3.95 13.86 -2.09
N ALA A 17 -4.54 15.02 -1.82
CA ALA A 17 -4.84 15.44 -0.45
C ALA A 17 -5.87 14.53 0.21
N THR A 18 -6.94 14.20 -0.50
CA THR A 18 -7.97 13.28 -0.01
C THR A 18 -7.39 11.90 0.25
N ALA A 19 -6.58 11.40 -0.68
CA ALA A 19 -5.95 10.09 -0.55
C ALA A 19 -4.98 10.06 0.62
N SER A 20 -4.15 11.07 0.79
CA SER A 20 -3.26 11.18 1.94
C SER A 20 -4.02 11.07 3.27
N GLY A 21 -5.14 11.78 3.37
CA GLY A 21 -6.02 11.70 4.55
C GLY A 21 -6.50 10.29 4.82
N TRP A 22 -6.90 9.56 3.78
CA TRP A 22 -7.37 8.20 3.92
C TRP A 22 -6.25 7.26 4.41
N TYR A 23 -5.08 7.31 3.77
CA TYR A 23 -3.96 6.44 4.16
C TYR A 23 -3.50 6.73 5.59
N ARG A 24 -3.55 7.99 6.03
CA ARG A 24 -3.23 8.33 7.41
C ARG A 24 -4.23 7.71 8.40
N ARG A 25 -5.53 7.79 8.10
CA ARG A 25 -6.57 7.21 8.97
C ARG A 25 -6.57 5.69 8.92
N ALA A 26 -6.46 5.12 7.72
CA ALA A 26 -6.63 3.69 7.50
C ALA A 26 -5.40 2.87 7.88
N LEU A 27 -4.21 3.37 7.53
CA LEU A 27 -2.97 2.60 7.63
C LEU A 27 -2.00 3.19 8.65
N GLY A 28 -2.34 4.30 9.30
CA GLY A 28 -1.43 4.98 10.20
C GLY A 28 -0.26 5.65 9.49
N ALA A 29 -0.43 6.00 8.20
CA ALA A 29 0.63 6.66 7.45
C ALA A 29 0.92 8.06 8.00
N THR A 30 2.16 8.52 7.79
CA THR A 30 2.58 9.89 8.06
C THR A 30 3.05 10.55 6.78
N GLU A 31 2.81 11.86 6.65
CA GLU A 31 3.34 12.61 5.50
C GLU A 31 4.82 12.90 5.71
N LEU A 32 5.64 12.57 4.71
CA LEU A 32 7.04 12.94 4.69
C LEU A 32 7.22 14.33 4.08
N TRP A 33 6.44 14.64 3.06
CA TRP A 33 6.39 15.95 2.40
C TRP A 33 5.12 16.04 1.56
N ASN A 34 4.73 17.27 1.23
CA ASN A 34 3.49 17.54 0.50
C ASN A 34 3.71 18.67 -0.51
N LEU A 35 3.58 18.36 -1.79
CA LEU A 35 3.69 19.31 -2.89
C LEU A 35 2.33 19.60 -3.55
N GLY A 36 1.23 19.21 -2.88
CA GLY A 36 -0.12 19.40 -3.39
C GLY A 36 -0.58 18.20 -4.23
N SER A 37 -0.15 18.12 -5.47
CA SER A 37 -0.53 17.03 -6.38
C SER A 37 0.35 15.78 -6.23
N VAL A 38 1.45 15.88 -5.51
CA VAL A 38 2.35 14.76 -5.18
C VAL A 38 2.66 14.82 -3.70
N ILE A 39 2.46 13.71 -3.00
CA ILE A 39 2.63 13.63 -1.54
C ILE A 39 3.43 12.38 -1.20
N GLY A 40 4.51 12.57 -0.43
CA GLY A 40 5.30 11.46 0.11
C GLY A 40 4.75 11.02 1.46
N LEU A 41 4.55 9.71 1.60
CA LEU A 41 4.03 9.09 2.82
C LEU A 41 4.95 7.97 3.28
N GLU A 42 4.78 7.57 4.54
CA GLU A 42 5.36 6.31 5.01
C GLU A 42 4.38 5.58 5.93
N VAL A 43 4.43 4.26 5.87
CA VAL A 43 3.70 3.36 6.78
C VAL A 43 4.73 2.54 7.53
N GLN A 44 4.83 2.75 8.85
CA GLN A 44 5.78 2.02 9.71
C GLN A 44 7.21 2.04 9.16
N GLY A 45 7.63 3.20 8.64
CA GLY A 45 8.97 3.39 8.08
C GLY A 45 9.11 3.00 6.61
N ALA A 46 8.10 2.42 5.98
CA ALA A 46 8.13 2.05 4.56
C ALA A 46 7.58 3.21 3.71
N PRO A 47 8.43 3.86 2.89
CA PRO A 47 7.99 5.02 2.12
C PRO A 47 7.32 4.62 0.81
N PHE A 48 6.37 5.43 0.41
CA PHE A 48 5.76 5.42 -0.91
C PHE A 48 5.18 6.81 -1.17
N PHE A 49 4.70 7.07 -2.38
CA PHE A 49 4.11 8.38 -2.61
C PHE A 49 2.90 8.31 -3.54
N LEU A 50 2.12 9.36 -3.51
CA LEU A 50 0.88 9.51 -4.24
C LEU A 50 1.06 10.62 -5.27
N ALA A 51 0.39 10.49 -6.42
CA ALA A 51 0.32 11.58 -7.37
C ALA A 51 -0.99 11.57 -8.14
N GLN A 52 -1.43 12.76 -8.50
CA GLN A 52 -2.55 12.93 -9.43
C GLN A 52 -2.03 12.74 -10.85
N PRO A 53 -2.59 11.79 -11.62
CA PRO A 53 -2.13 11.59 -12.98
C PRO A 53 -2.47 12.78 -13.87
N GLU A 54 -1.57 13.05 -14.80
CA GLU A 54 -1.79 13.95 -15.90
C GLU A 54 -1.80 13.10 -17.17
N SER A 55 -2.26 13.59 -18.29
CA SER A 55 -2.46 12.81 -19.52
C SER A 55 -1.17 12.23 -20.12
N ASN A 56 -0.52 11.31 -19.41
CA ASN A 56 0.78 10.74 -19.75
C ASN A 56 0.77 9.20 -19.77
N ARG A 57 -0.38 8.59 -20.09
CA ARG A 57 -0.57 7.14 -20.18
C ARG A 57 -0.49 6.45 -18.81
N TRP A 58 -0.88 7.17 -17.76
CA TRP A 58 -0.88 6.71 -16.38
C TRP A 58 -2.14 7.22 -15.69
N GLU A 59 -2.88 6.36 -14.99
CA GLU A 59 -4.17 6.71 -14.42
C GLU A 59 -4.43 5.94 -13.13
N SER A 60 -5.35 6.46 -12.30
CA SER A 60 -5.79 5.81 -11.08
C SER A 60 -6.60 4.54 -11.40
N PRO A 61 -6.38 3.42 -10.68
CA PRO A 61 -7.14 2.19 -10.89
C PRO A 61 -8.65 2.36 -10.76
N VAL A 62 -9.13 3.24 -9.88
CA VAL A 62 -10.58 3.47 -9.73
C VAL A 62 -11.21 4.03 -11.02
N VAL A 63 -10.44 4.80 -11.79
CA VAL A 63 -10.89 5.33 -13.07
C VAL A 63 -10.84 4.25 -14.15
N LEU A 64 -9.79 3.42 -14.14
CA LEU A 64 -9.58 2.36 -15.14
C LEU A 64 -10.47 1.14 -14.89
N GLY A 65 -10.89 0.90 -13.65
CA GLY A 65 -11.62 -0.30 -13.27
C GLY A 65 -10.74 -1.54 -13.03
N THR A 66 -9.43 -1.38 -13.07
CA THR A 66 -8.46 -2.47 -12.85
C THR A 66 -7.12 -1.90 -12.42
N THR A 67 -6.25 -2.77 -11.90
CA THR A 67 -4.87 -2.42 -11.56
C THR A 67 -3.92 -3.51 -12.04
N THR A 68 -2.66 -3.14 -12.29
CA THR A 68 -1.65 -4.07 -12.80
C THR A 68 -0.57 -4.37 -11.77
N VAL A 69 -0.57 -3.68 -10.63
CA VAL A 69 0.44 -3.82 -9.58
C VAL A 69 -0.26 -3.96 -8.24
N ARG A 70 0.25 -4.86 -7.41
CA ARG A 70 -0.19 -5.01 -6.02
C ARG A 70 0.85 -4.37 -5.11
N VAL A 71 0.38 -3.68 -4.08
CA VAL A 71 1.25 -3.24 -2.99
C VAL A 71 1.23 -4.34 -1.94
N GLU A 72 2.38 -4.91 -1.62
CA GLU A 72 2.47 -5.93 -0.58
C GLU A 72 3.20 -5.34 0.61
N VAL A 73 2.48 -5.15 1.71
CA VAL A 73 3.00 -4.59 2.95
C VAL A 73 3.14 -5.70 3.98
N PHE A 74 4.29 -5.75 4.67
CA PHE A 74 4.57 -6.78 5.65
C PHE A 74 4.73 -6.13 7.02
N VAL A 75 3.90 -6.55 7.96
CA VAL A 75 3.78 -5.96 9.29
C VAL A 75 3.74 -7.06 10.34
N ASP A 76 4.01 -6.69 11.60
CA ASP A 76 4.00 -7.67 12.70
C ASP A 76 2.61 -8.23 12.97
N ASP A 77 1.56 -7.42 12.78
CA ASP A 77 0.18 -7.82 13.05
C ASP A 77 -0.72 -7.52 11.84
N PRO A 78 -0.77 -8.45 10.86
CA PRO A 78 -1.60 -8.26 9.67
C PRO A 78 -3.10 -8.10 9.98
N ASP A 79 -3.60 -8.81 10.99
CA ASP A 79 -5.02 -8.73 11.36
C ASP A 79 -5.43 -7.33 11.78
N THR A 80 -4.65 -6.70 12.65
CA THR A 80 -4.92 -5.34 13.11
C THR A 80 -4.78 -4.33 11.97
N PHE A 81 -3.78 -4.52 11.11
CA PHE A 81 -3.56 -3.63 9.96
C PHE A 81 -4.76 -3.67 9.01
N LEU A 82 -5.22 -4.87 8.64
CA LEU A 82 -6.37 -5.03 7.74
C LEU A 82 -7.66 -4.52 8.39
N SER A 83 -7.86 -4.75 9.69
CA SER A 83 -9.02 -4.24 10.42
C SER A 83 -9.07 -2.72 10.40
N GLY A 84 -7.94 -2.05 10.55
CA GLY A 84 -7.85 -0.58 10.47
C GLY A 84 -8.22 -0.06 9.09
N ALA A 85 -7.74 -0.72 8.04
CA ALA A 85 -8.09 -0.37 6.67
C ALA A 85 -9.59 -0.54 6.42
N ALA A 86 -10.16 -1.68 6.83
CA ALA A 86 -11.58 -1.96 6.67
C ALA A 86 -12.46 -0.97 7.43
N ALA A 87 -12.07 -0.60 8.65
CA ALA A 87 -12.80 0.39 9.46
C ALA A 87 -12.82 1.76 8.79
N ALA A 88 -11.81 2.08 7.98
CA ALA A 88 -11.74 3.33 7.22
C ALA A 88 -12.37 3.24 5.83
N GLY A 89 -13.01 2.13 5.49
CA GLY A 89 -13.77 1.98 4.25
C GLY A 89 -13.08 1.20 3.15
N ALA A 90 -11.98 0.50 3.43
CA ALA A 90 -11.37 -0.40 2.45
C ALA A 90 -12.32 -1.57 2.13
N GLU A 91 -12.26 -2.03 0.90
CA GLU A 91 -13.03 -3.18 0.45
C GLU A 91 -12.23 -4.46 0.68
N TYR A 92 -12.82 -5.43 1.39
CA TYR A 92 -12.16 -6.73 1.58
C TYR A 92 -11.97 -7.42 0.24
N HIS A 93 -10.78 -7.97 0.04
CA HIS A 93 -10.46 -8.79 -1.13
C HIS A 93 -10.24 -10.25 -0.72
N ASP A 94 -9.41 -10.48 0.29
CA ASP A 94 -9.06 -11.82 0.76
C ASP A 94 -8.91 -11.75 2.28
N PRO A 95 -9.63 -12.63 3.05
CA PRO A 95 -9.50 -12.62 4.50
C PRO A 95 -8.10 -13.04 4.94
N ILE A 96 -7.68 -12.54 6.09
CA ILE A 96 -6.40 -12.94 6.69
C ILE A 96 -6.49 -14.41 7.10
N ARG A 97 -5.52 -15.21 6.66
CA ARG A 97 -5.39 -16.62 7.02
C ARG A 97 -3.95 -17.08 6.90
N ASP A 98 -3.66 -18.23 7.49
CA ASP A 98 -2.35 -18.85 7.37
C ASP A 98 -2.21 -19.55 6.01
N HIS A 99 -1.03 -19.40 5.41
CA HIS A 99 -0.67 -20.03 4.14
C HIS A 99 0.59 -20.84 4.33
N GLU A 100 0.57 -22.09 3.87
CA GLU A 100 1.76 -22.92 3.81
C GLU A 100 2.53 -22.62 2.52
N MET A 101 3.77 -22.16 2.69
CA MET A 101 4.64 -21.79 1.59
C MET A 101 5.94 -22.59 1.66
N PRO A 102 6.71 -22.70 0.55
CA PRO A 102 7.98 -23.43 0.59
C PRO A 102 8.96 -22.91 1.64
N TRP A 103 8.86 -21.63 2.02
CA TRP A 103 9.72 -21.01 3.02
C TRP A 103 9.10 -20.97 4.42
N GLY A 104 7.96 -21.63 4.63
CA GLY A 104 7.28 -21.71 5.92
C GLY A 104 5.86 -21.16 5.87
N THR A 105 5.19 -21.20 7.03
CA THR A 105 3.83 -20.66 7.16
C THR A 105 3.89 -19.16 7.31
N HIS A 106 3.05 -18.43 6.57
CA HIS A 106 2.86 -17.01 6.80
C HIS A 106 1.37 -16.63 6.80
N ARG A 107 1.06 -15.55 7.46
CA ARG A 107 -0.30 -15.04 7.59
C ARG A 107 -0.50 -13.88 6.64
N GLN A 108 -1.56 -13.93 5.80
CA GLN A 108 -1.76 -12.96 4.73
C GLN A 108 -3.23 -12.82 4.36
N GLY A 109 -3.60 -11.62 3.95
CA GLY A 109 -4.87 -11.29 3.32
C GLY A 109 -4.73 -10.02 2.50
N GLY A 110 -5.85 -9.41 2.10
CA GLY A 110 -5.78 -8.23 1.26
C GLY A 110 -7.06 -7.42 1.20
N PHE A 111 -6.91 -6.21 0.66
CA PHE A 111 -8.00 -5.26 0.51
C PHE A 111 -7.75 -4.38 -0.71
N PHE A 112 -8.83 -3.78 -1.22
CA PHE A 112 -8.72 -2.66 -2.16
C PHE A 112 -8.89 -1.36 -1.39
N ASP A 113 -8.00 -0.39 -1.63
CA ASP A 113 -8.19 0.95 -1.11
C ASP A 113 -9.28 1.68 -1.92
N PRO A 114 -9.76 2.86 -1.47
CA PRO A 114 -10.83 3.56 -2.18
C PRO A 114 -10.47 4.00 -3.60
N TYR A 115 -9.20 3.94 -3.96
CA TYR A 115 -8.69 4.39 -5.26
C TYR A 115 -8.41 3.21 -6.20
N GLY A 116 -8.79 2.00 -5.77
CA GLY A 116 -8.69 0.79 -6.58
C GLY A 116 -7.36 0.08 -6.54
N HIS A 117 -6.42 0.53 -5.71
CA HIS A 117 -5.15 -0.18 -5.54
C HIS A 117 -5.36 -1.41 -4.65
N LEU A 118 -4.78 -2.53 -5.08
CA LEU A 118 -4.83 -3.78 -4.35
C LEU A 118 -3.64 -3.86 -3.39
N TRP A 119 -3.94 -4.01 -2.10
CA TRP A 119 -2.96 -4.17 -1.04
C TRP A 119 -3.04 -5.58 -0.47
N LEU A 120 -1.90 -6.28 -0.44
CA LEU A 120 -1.77 -7.50 0.32
C LEU A 120 -1.02 -7.21 1.61
N VAL A 121 -1.49 -7.80 2.70
CA VAL A 121 -0.97 -7.57 4.05
C VAL A 121 -0.50 -8.90 4.59
N GLY A 122 0.77 -9.00 4.91
CA GLY A 122 1.36 -10.24 5.42
C GLY A 122 2.35 -10.00 6.55
N ASP A 123 2.80 -11.09 7.17
CA ASP A 123 3.76 -11.05 8.27
C ASP A 123 5.19 -11.35 7.84
N LYS A 124 5.39 -11.86 6.62
CA LYS A 124 6.73 -12.26 6.14
C LYS A 124 6.89 -11.97 4.67
N SER A 125 7.90 -11.19 4.32
CA SER A 125 8.24 -10.91 2.93
C SER A 125 9.06 -12.06 2.33
N PRO A 126 8.63 -12.62 1.17
CA PRO A 126 9.41 -13.65 0.49
C PRO A 126 10.71 -13.10 -0.13
N LEU A 127 10.86 -11.78 -0.20
CA LEU A 127 12.04 -11.13 -0.75
C LEU A 127 13.09 -10.84 0.32
N ARG A 128 12.75 -10.99 1.59
CA ARG A 128 13.64 -10.75 2.71
C ARG A 128 14.30 -12.03 3.13
N ARG A 129 15.64 -12.06 3.10
CA ARG A 129 16.37 -13.22 3.59
C ARG A 129 16.27 -13.29 5.11
N PRO A 130 16.12 -14.49 5.69
CA PRO A 130 16.20 -14.65 7.14
C PRO A 130 17.58 -14.20 7.62
N ALA A 131 17.60 -13.58 8.79
CA ALA A 131 18.82 -13.10 9.43
C ALA A 131 19.69 -14.30 9.89
#